data_ba91f861a2f4e547617ab9dfa14a8254
#
_entry.id   ba91f861a2f4e547617ab9dfa14a8254
#
_cell.length_a   1.000
_cell.length_b   1.000
_cell.length_c   1.000
_cell.angle_alpha   90.00
_cell.angle_beta   90.00
_cell.angle_gamma   90.00
#
_symmetry.space_group_name_H-M   'P 1'
#
loop_
_entity.id
_entity.type
_entity.pdbx_description
1 polymer ?
#
loop_
_entity_poly.entity_id
_entity_poly.type
_entity_poly.pdbx_seq_one_letter_code
_entity_poly.pdbx_strand_id
1 'polypeptide(L)'
;MVHRIRLKVNGADHDLEVPARRMLVDCLRYDLGLTGTKEGCSVGVCGACTVLVDGQMVASCITLAVTADGADITTVEGLAQDGKLHPVQQAFIDHGGFQCGICTPGQVITAKALLDVNPDPTEEEIKDWMMGNLCRCTGYYGILESVKNAARTSQEAGR
;
A
#
# COMPACT_ATOMS: atom_id res chain seq x y z
N MET A 1 8.39 -22.69 -17.02
CA MET A 1 6.94 -22.99 -17.03
C MET A 1 6.21 -21.66 -16.86
N VAL A 2 5.24 -21.39 -17.71
CA VAL A 2 4.40 -20.18 -17.68
C VAL A 2 3.03 -20.58 -17.13
N HIS A 3 2.44 -19.77 -16.29
CA HIS A 3 1.13 -19.97 -15.66
C HIS A 3 0.19 -18.87 -16.10
N ARG A 4 -1.05 -19.22 -16.37
CA ARG A 4 -2.13 -18.24 -16.54
C ARG A 4 -2.73 -17.97 -15.18
N ILE A 5 -2.85 -16.70 -14.84
CA ILE A 5 -3.46 -16.22 -13.60
C ILE A 5 -4.45 -15.10 -13.93
N ARG A 6 -5.44 -14.94 -13.08
CA ARG A 6 -6.37 -13.81 -13.11
C ARG A 6 -6.23 -13.03 -11.81
N LEU A 7 -5.96 -11.73 -11.93
CA LEU A 7 -5.93 -10.81 -10.78
C LEU A 7 -6.97 -9.74 -10.98
N LYS A 8 -7.67 -9.37 -9.94
CA LYS A 8 -8.45 -8.15 -9.91
C LYS A 8 -7.59 -7.08 -9.22
N VAL A 9 -7.15 -6.06 -9.96
CA VAL A 9 -6.25 -5.03 -9.42
C VAL A 9 -6.92 -3.68 -9.53
N ASN A 10 -7.11 -3.01 -8.38
CA ASN A 10 -7.78 -1.71 -8.27
C ASN A 10 -9.16 -1.71 -8.97
N GLY A 11 -9.90 -2.81 -8.82
CA GLY A 11 -11.23 -2.98 -9.40
C GLY A 11 -11.28 -3.47 -10.85
N ALA A 12 -10.14 -3.57 -11.55
CA ALA A 12 -10.05 -4.06 -12.92
C ALA A 12 -9.53 -5.51 -12.99
N ASP A 13 -10.15 -6.34 -13.82
CA ASP A 13 -9.74 -7.73 -14.06
C ASP A 13 -8.58 -7.77 -15.07
N HIS A 14 -7.57 -8.58 -14.78
CA HIS A 14 -6.39 -8.79 -15.60
C HIS A 14 -6.12 -10.29 -15.76
N ASP A 15 -6.14 -10.80 -17.01
CA ASP A 15 -5.67 -12.13 -17.36
C ASP A 15 -4.20 -12.04 -17.79
N LEU A 16 -3.31 -12.75 -17.10
CA LEU A 16 -1.87 -12.64 -17.28
C LEU A 16 -1.22 -14.01 -17.50
N GLU A 17 -0.13 -14.03 -18.27
CA GLU A 17 0.76 -15.18 -18.38
C GLU A 17 2.09 -14.83 -17.70
N VAL A 18 2.38 -15.48 -16.58
CA VAL A 18 3.57 -15.19 -15.77
C VAL A 18 4.42 -16.43 -15.54
N PRO A 19 5.76 -16.31 -15.50
CA PRO A 19 6.61 -17.41 -15.06
C PRO A 19 6.36 -17.72 -13.58
N ALA A 20 6.50 -18.98 -13.17
CA ALA A 20 6.24 -19.45 -11.80
C ALA A 20 6.98 -18.64 -10.71
N ARG A 21 8.16 -18.09 -11.05
CA ARG A 21 9.00 -17.27 -10.14
C ARG A 21 8.67 -15.79 -10.13
N ARG A 22 7.63 -15.35 -10.88
CA ARG A 22 7.27 -13.93 -10.95
C ARG A 22 6.82 -13.43 -9.59
N MET A 23 7.49 -12.42 -9.03
CA MET A 23 7.03 -11.77 -7.81
C MET A 23 5.83 -10.86 -8.10
N LEU A 24 4.97 -10.71 -7.11
CA LEU A 24 3.77 -9.88 -7.26
C LEU A 24 4.15 -8.41 -7.54
N VAL A 25 5.19 -7.88 -6.88
CA VAL A 25 5.68 -6.52 -7.13
C VAL A 25 6.10 -6.32 -8.60
N ASP A 26 6.78 -7.30 -9.19
CA ASP A 26 7.20 -7.25 -10.60
C ASP A 26 5.99 -7.29 -11.53
N CYS A 27 5.02 -8.16 -11.21
CA CYS A 27 3.78 -8.27 -11.98
C CYS A 27 3.03 -6.92 -11.98
N LEU A 28 2.85 -6.29 -10.83
CA LEU A 28 2.20 -4.99 -10.71
C LEU A 28 2.95 -3.91 -11.48
N ARG A 29 4.28 -3.82 -11.33
CA ARG A 29 5.09 -2.75 -11.89
C ARG A 29 5.38 -2.88 -13.37
N TYR A 30 5.70 -4.09 -13.83
CA TYR A 30 6.21 -4.32 -15.18
C TYR A 30 5.17 -4.93 -16.12
N ASP A 31 4.31 -5.82 -15.63
CA ASP A 31 3.30 -6.44 -16.48
C ASP A 31 2.03 -5.56 -16.56
N LEU A 32 1.68 -4.87 -15.45
CA LEU A 32 0.50 -3.98 -15.38
C LEU A 32 0.83 -2.48 -15.45
N GLY A 33 2.10 -2.09 -15.36
CA GLY A 33 2.52 -0.68 -15.41
C GLY A 33 2.18 0.14 -14.16
N LEU A 34 1.76 -0.51 -13.05
CA LEU A 34 1.42 0.12 -11.79
C LEU A 34 2.70 0.39 -10.98
N THR A 35 3.38 1.49 -11.26
CA THR A 35 4.70 1.80 -10.70
C THR A 35 4.66 2.46 -9.32
N GLY A 36 3.47 2.73 -8.78
CA GLY A 36 3.28 3.28 -7.43
C GLY A 36 3.87 2.39 -6.35
N THR A 37 3.58 1.09 -6.38
CA THR A 37 4.22 0.12 -5.49
C THR A 37 5.73 0.09 -5.71
N LYS A 38 6.54 0.28 -4.64
CA LYS A 38 8.00 0.40 -4.74
C LYS A 38 8.71 -0.84 -4.21
N GLU A 39 9.81 -1.20 -4.87
CA GLU A 39 10.71 -2.24 -4.39
C GLU A 39 11.93 -1.60 -3.74
N GLY A 40 12.09 -1.77 -2.41
CA GLY A 40 13.20 -1.19 -1.67
C GLY A 40 14.23 -2.20 -1.21
N CYS A 41 13.83 -3.34 -0.65
CA CYS A 41 14.74 -4.32 -0.08
C CYS A 41 14.71 -5.70 -0.75
N SER A 42 13.64 -6.07 -1.45
CA SER A 42 13.42 -7.37 -2.11
C SER A 42 13.45 -8.61 -1.18
N VAL A 43 13.38 -8.39 0.14
CA VAL A 43 13.47 -9.43 1.18
C VAL A 43 12.36 -9.33 2.24
N GLY A 44 11.31 -8.56 1.97
CA GLY A 44 10.13 -8.47 2.84
C GLY A 44 10.29 -7.65 4.12
N VAL A 45 11.36 -6.84 4.27
CA VAL A 45 11.67 -6.15 5.55
C VAL A 45 11.21 -4.69 5.57
N CYS A 46 11.34 -3.95 4.44
CA CYS A 46 11.20 -2.48 4.47
C CYS A 46 9.76 -1.97 4.31
N GLY A 47 8.81 -2.79 3.89
CA GLY A 47 7.41 -2.41 3.70
C GLY A 47 7.10 -1.48 2.51
N ALA A 48 8.10 -1.04 1.72
CA ALA A 48 7.88 -0.15 0.58
C ALA A 48 6.97 -0.77 -0.49
N CYS A 49 6.95 -2.10 -0.58
CA CYS A 49 6.16 -2.88 -1.52
C CYS A 49 4.81 -3.35 -0.97
N THR A 50 4.38 -2.85 0.17
CA THR A 50 3.10 -3.26 0.78
C THR A 50 1.93 -2.94 -0.14
N VAL A 51 1.10 -3.94 -0.39
CA VAL A 51 -0.20 -3.87 -1.07
C VAL A 51 -1.24 -4.59 -0.24
N LEU A 52 -2.52 -4.41 -0.53
CA LEU A 52 -3.57 -5.25 0.03
C LEU A 52 -3.90 -6.38 -0.95
N VAL A 53 -3.95 -7.60 -0.46
CA VAL A 53 -4.44 -8.79 -1.16
C VAL A 53 -5.62 -9.32 -0.37
N ASP A 54 -6.81 -9.29 -0.94
CA ASP A 54 -8.06 -9.63 -0.25
C ASP A 54 -8.22 -8.89 1.09
N GLY A 55 -7.83 -7.61 1.10
CA GLY A 55 -7.87 -6.74 2.27
C GLY A 55 -6.74 -6.92 3.29
N GLN A 56 -5.83 -7.88 3.10
CA GLN A 56 -4.71 -8.15 4.00
C GLN A 56 -3.41 -7.50 3.48
N MET A 57 -2.62 -6.92 4.38
CA MET A 57 -1.32 -6.35 4.03
C MET A 57 -0.32 -7.45 3.64
N VAL A 58 0.27 -7.31 2.47
CA VAL A 58 1.20 -8.30 1.89
C VAL A 58 2.46 -7.59 1.38
N ALA A 59 3.62 -8.16 1.69
CA ALA A 59 4.90 -7.75 1.11
C ALA A 59 5.05 -8.34 -0.30
N SER A 60 4.68 -7.58 -1.32
CA SER A 60 4.61 -8.08 -2.70
C SER A 60 5.95 -8.49 -3.30
N CYS A 61 7.08 -8.04 -2.74
CA CYS A 61 8.43 -8.43 -3.20
C CYS A 61 8.84 -9.87 -2.84
N ILE A 62 8.15 -10.52 -1.89
CA ILE A 62 8.37 -11.92 -1.51
C ILE A 62 7.14 -12.80 -1.75
N THR A 63 6.11 -12.26 -2.37
CA THR A 63 4.89 -12.98 -2.75
C THR A 63 4.94 -13.34 -4.22
N LEU A 64 4.74 -14.61 -4.57
CA LEU A 64 4.67 -15.04 -5.96
C LEU A 64 3.34 -14.63 -6.59
N ALA A 65 3.37 -14.08 -7.80
CA ALA A 65 2.15 -13.69 -8.52
C ALA A 65 1.18 -14.87 -8.71
N VAL A 66 1.71 -16.08 -8.91
CA VAL A 66 0.90 -17.30 -9.08
C VAL A 66 0.13 -17.69 -7.82
N THR A 67 0.58 -17.29 -6.63
CA THR A 67 -0.14 -17.56 -5.38
C THR A 67 -1.27 -16.56 -5.11
N ALA A 68 -1.31 -15.47 -5.87
CA ALA A 68 -2.37 -14.46 -5.82
C ALA A 68 -3.45 -14.68 -6.90
N ASP A 69 -3.43 -15.81 -7.62
CA ASP A 69 -4.45 -16.12 -8.63
C ASP A 69 -5.87 -16.06 -8.04
N GLY A 70 -6.75 -15.28 -8.66
CA GLY A 70 -8.11 -15.04 -8.21
C GLY A 70 -8.27 -13.95 -7.13
N ALA A 71 -7.18 -13.37 -6.63
CA ALA A 71 -7.23 -12.38 -5.55
C ALA A 71 -7.64 -10.99 -6.02
N ASP A 72 -8.23 -10.21 -5.09
CA ASP A 72 -8.49 -8.78 -5.23
C ASP A 72 -7.33 -7.97 -4.61
N ILE A 73 -6.63 -7.21 -5.45
CA ILE A 73 -5.41 -6.48 -5.06
C ILE A 73 -5.68 -4.98 -5.09
N THR A 74 -5.34 -4.30 -4.00
CA THR A 74 -5.36 -2.84 -3.93
C THR A 74 -3.93 -2.31 -3.81
N THR A 75 -3.54 -1.46 -4.74
CA THR A 75 -2.29 -0.69 -4.71
C THR A 75 -2.58 0.78 -4.34
N VAL A 76 -1.54 1.57 -4.13
CA VAL A 76 -1.68 2.99 -3.79
C VAL A 76 -2.44 3.77 -4.86
N GLU A 77 -2.33 3.38 -6.12
CA GLU A 77 -3.06 3.99 -7.24
C GLU A 77 -4.57 3.78 -7.13
N GLY A 78 -5.00 2.64 -6.59
CA GLY A 78 -6.42 2.30 -6.46
C GLY A 78 -7.13 2.98 -5.31
N LEU A 79 -6.44 3.73 -4.46
CA LEU A 79 -7.06 4.46 -3.35
C LEU A 79 -7.77 5.73 -3.80
N ALA A 80 -7.25 6.41 -4.82
CA ALA A 80 -7.89 7.59 -5.39
C ALA A 80 -9.12 7.17 -6.22
N GLN A 81 -10.23 7.88 -6.06
CA GLN A 81 -11.48 7.63 -6.79
C GLN A 81 -11.99 8.93 -7.42
N ASP A 82 -12.45 8.85 -8.66
CA ASP A 82 -13.02 9.99 -9.40
C ASP A 82 -12.15 11.25 -9.39
N GLY A 83 -10.82 11.07 -9.47
CA GLY A 83 -9.85 12.15 -9.45
C GLY A 83 -9.62 12.78 -8.07
N LYS A 84 -10.21 12.21 -7.00
CA LYS A 84 -10.03 12.66 -5.62
C LYS A 84 -9.10 11.71 -4.87
N LEU A 85 -8.13 12.28 -4.17
CA LEU A 85 -7.26 11.51 -3.30
C LEU A 85 -8.02 10.93 -2.12
N HIS A 86 -7.63 9.73 -1.71
CA HIS A 86 -8.10 9.17 -0.45
C HIS A 86 -7.64 10.05 0.74
N PRO A 87 -8.42 10.17 1.83
CA PRO A 87 -8.04 11.01 2.99
C PRO A 87 -6.62 10.75 3.51
N VAL A 88 -6.17 9.49 3.52
CA VAL A 88 -4.80 9.14 3.89
C VAL A 88 -3.78 9.74 2.92
N GLN A 89 -4.01 9.64 1.61
CA GLN A 89 -3.10 10.23 0.60
C GLN A 89 -3.02 11.75 0.76
N GLN A 90 -4.17 12.41 0.94
CA GLN A 90 -4.24 13.86 1.14
C GLN A 90 -3.50 14.27 2.42
N ALA A 91 -3.70 13.56 3.53
CA ALA A 91 -3.04 13.86 4.79
C ALA A 91 -1.49 13.74 4.69
N PHE A 92 -0.97 12.76 3.93
CA PHE A 92 0.47 12.66 3.68
C PHE A 92 1.03 13.86 2.92
N ILE A 93 0.25 14.46 2.03
CA ILE A 93 0.62 15.71 1.33
C ILE A 93 0.60 16.89 2.30
N ASP A 94 -0.50 17.05 3.03
CA ASP A 94 -0.76 18.23 3.86
C ASP A 94 0.18 18.31 5.08
N HIS A 95 0.62 17.16 5.61
CA HIS A 95 1.43 17.06 6.83
C HIS A 95 2.87 16.60 6.58
N GLY A 96 3.32 16.58 5.33
CA GLY A 96 4.72 16.26 4.99
C GLY A 96 5.10 14.82 5.35
N GLY A 97 4.21 13.85 5.13
CA GLY A 97 4.45 12.43 5.40
C GLY A 97 5.48 11.77 4.47
N PHE A 98 6.16 12.54 3.61
CA PHE A 98 7.15 12.02 2.67
C PHE A 98 8.24 13.03 2.35
N GLN A 99 9.37 12.52 1.83
CA GLN A 99 10.44 13.31 1.22
C GLN A 99 10.85 12.69 -0.12
N CYS A 100 11.68 11.65 -0.15
CA CYS A 100 12.07 11.01 -1.42
C CYS A 100 10.95 10.21 -2.10
N GLY A 101 9.92 9.82 -1.39
CA GLY A 101 8.73 9.13 -1.92
C GLY A 101 8.84 7.60 -2.03
N ILE A 102 9.99 6.99 -1.78
CA ILE A 102 10.17 5.52 -1.96
C ILE A 102 9.33 4.71 -0.97
N CYS A 103 9.29 5.06 0.30
CA CYS A 103 8.48 4.35 1.28
C CYS A 103 7.00 4.76 1.27
N THR A 104 6.67 5.90 0.66
CA THR A 104 5.35 6.53 0.77
C THR A 104 4.19 5.64 0.33
N PRO A 105 4.23 4.92 -0.80
CA PRO A 105 3.14 4.04 -1.20
C PRO A 105 2.83 2.96 -0.16
N GLY A 106 3.87 2.30 0.35
CA GLY A 106 3.72 1.29 1.40
C GLY A 106 3.18 1.89 2.70
N GLN A 107 3.68 3.07 3.11
CA GLN A 107 3.20 3.79 4.29
C GLN A 107 1.70 4.15 4.17
N VAL A 108 1.27 4.65 3.01
CA VAL A 108 -0.12 5.02 2.73
C VAL A 108 -1.04 3.80 2.79
N ILE A 109 -0.67 2.68 2.15
CA ILE A 109 -1.44 1.42 2.20
C ILE A 109 -1.55 0.91 3.64
N THR A 110 -0.43 0.92 4.38
CA THR A 110 -0.41 0.45 5.77
C THR A 110 -1.26 1.34 6.69
N ALA A 111 -1.19 2.67 6.51
CA ALA A 111 -2.02 3.61 7.26
C ALA A 111 -3.52 3.43 6.94
N LYS A 112 -3.85 3.24 5.65
CA LYS A 112 -5.23 2.93 5.23
C LYS A 112 -5.73 1.65 5.89
N ALA A 113 -4.94 0.58 5.87
CA ALA A 113 -5.31 -0.69 6.51
C ALA A 113 -5.52 -0.55 8.03
N LEU A 114 -4.72 0.28 8.71
CA LEU A 114 -4.95 0.60 10.12
C LEU A 114 -6.32 1.28 10.33
N LEU A 115 -6.60 2.33 9.55
CA LEU A 115 -7.82 3.12 9.74
C LEU A 115 -9.10 2.37 9.35
N ASP A 116 -8.99 1.33 8.52
CA ASP A 116 -10.12 0.43 8.23
C ASP A 116 -10.52 -0.42 9.45
N VAL A 117 -9.57 -0.83 10.27
CA VAL A 117 -9.82 -1.69 11.44
C VAL A 117 -9.91 -0.91 12.75
N ASN A 118 -9.25 0.23 12.82
CA ASN A 118 -9.28 1.14 13.98
C ASN A 118 -9.35 2.59 13.48
N PRO A 119 -10.53 3.20 13.42
CA PRO A 119 -10.72 4.56 12.88
C PRO A 119 -10.24 5.67 13.83
N ASP A 120 -9.91 5.35 15.10
CA ASP A 120 -9.43 6.30 16.11
C ASP A 120 -8.21 5.75 16.86
N PRO A 121 -7.09 5.49 16.16
CA PRO A 121 -5.94 4.88 16.80
C PRO A 121 -5.19 5.88 17.68
N THR A 122 -4.70 5.41 18.82
CA THR A 122 -3.73 6.14 19.65
C THR A 122 -2.38 6.26 18.90
N GLU A 123 -1.54 7.18 19.36
CA GLU A 123 -0.20 7.35 18.78
C GLU A 123 0.66 6.10 18.90
N GLU A 124 0.53 5.34 20.00
CA GLU A 124 1.24 4.07 20.20
C GLU A 124 0.75 3.01 19.21
N GLU A 125 -0.56 2.86 19.03
CA GLU A 125 -1.13 1.92 18.06
C GLU A 125 -0.69 2.26 16.62
N ILE A 126 -0.61 3.55 16.27
CA ILE A 126 -0.07 3.96 14.97
C ILE A 126 1.39 3.52 14.83
N LYS A 127 2.23 3.78 15.84
CA LYS A 127 3.66 3.42 15.82
C LYS A 127 3.85 1.90 15.68
N ASP A 128 3.11 1.12 16.46
CA ASP A 128 3.17 -0.34 16.44
C ASP A 128 2.73 -0.91 15.08
N TRP A 129 1.64 -0.37 14.53
CA TRP A 129 1.13 -0.82 13.24
C TRP A 129 2.07 -0.48 12.07
N MET A 130 2.65 0.72 12.12
CA MET A 130 3.52 1.24 11.07
C MET A 130 4.97 0.75 11.16
N MET A 131 5.36 0.00 12.21
CA MET A 131 6.76 -0.42 12.45
C MET A 131 7.37 -1.26 11.33
N GLY A 132 6.54 -1.96 10.55
CA GLY A 132 6.96 -2.73 9.38
C GLY A 132 7.35 -1.90 8.15
N ASN A 133 7.17 -0.57 8.20
CA ASN A 133 7.42 0.33 7.08
C ASN A 133 8.58 1.28 7.38
N LEU A 134 9.75 1.01 6.78
CA LEU A 134 10.96 1.79 7.03
C LEU A 134 10.98 3.07 6.20
N CYS A 135 11.34 4.20 6.85
CA CYS A 135 11.64 5.46 6.20
C CYS A 135 13.01 5.98 6.65
N ARG A 136 13.89 6.32 5.70
CA ARG A 136 15.23 6.85 6.01
C ARG A 136 15.29 8.39 6.04
N CYS A 137 14.24 9.06 5.58
CA CYS A 137 14.26 10.50 5.31
C CYS A 137 13.57 11.33 6.39
N THR A 138 12.34 10.94 6.80
CA THR A 138 11.41 11.81 7.54
C THR A 138 11.60 11.81 9.05
N GLY A 139 12.34 10.85 9.61
CA GLY A 139 12.34 10.61 11.06
C GLY A 139 10.99 10.18 11.63
N TYR A 140 10.03 9.81 10.74
CA TYR A 140 8.68 9.32 11.04
C TYR A 140 7.70 10.37 11.58
N TYR A 141 8.11 11.56 12.00
CA TYR A 141 7.22 12.57 12.59
C TYR A 141 6.11 13.00 11.64
N GLY A 142 6.44 13.35 10.39
CA GLY A 142 5.46 13.74 9.38
C GLY A 142 4.52 12.59 9.01
N ILE A 143 5.02 11.34 9.00
CA ILE A 143 4.20 10.15 8.75
C ILE A 143 3.17 9.97 9.88
N LEU A 144 3.62 10.04 11.14
CA LEU A 144 2.75 9.92 12.31
C LEU A 144 1.65 10.99 12.31
N GLU A 145 2.01 12.26 12.07
CA GLU A 145 1.04 13.35 11.98
C GLU A 145 0.07 13.16 10.82
N SER A 146 0.53 12.66 9.68
CA SER A 146 -0.33 12.34 8.52
C SER A 146 -1.40 11.30 8.89
N VAL A 147 -1.01 10.20 9.56
CA VAL A 147 -1.96 9.16 9.95
C VAL A 147 -2.97 9.68 10.98
N LYS A 148 -2.53 10.41 12.01
CA LYS A 148 -3.41 11.05 13.00
C LYS A 148 -4.44 11.98 12.37
N ASN A 149 -4.02 12.79 11.40
CA ASN A 149 -4.92 13.73 10.72
C ASN A 149 -5.86 13.01 9.75
N ALA A 150 -5.40 11.96 9.05
CA ALA A 150 -6.27 11.13 8.24
C ALA A 150 -7.41 10.50 9.07
N ALA A 151 -7.09 10.00 10.28
CA ALA A 151 -8.09 9.46 11.19
C ALA A 151 -9.18 10.51 11.53
N ARG A 152 -8.78 11.73 11.92
CA ARG A 152 -9.70 12.83 12.24
C ARG A 152 -10.60 13.20 11.07
N THR A 153 -10.02 13.38 9.87
CA THR A 153 -10.76 13.75 8.66
C THR A 153 -11.78 12.68 8.26
N SER A 154 -11.43 11.40 8.41
CA SER A 154 -12.34 10.29 8.12
C SER A 154 -13.54 10.24 9.07
N GLN A 155 -13.35 10.58 10.33
CA GLN A 155 -14.43 10.67 11.34
C GLN A 155 -15.38 11.85 11.06
N GLU A 156 -14.86 13.00 10.62
CA GLU A 156 -15.67 14.18 10.27
C GLU A 156 -16.53 13.93 9.03
N ALA A 157 -16.00 13.20 8.04
CA ALA A 157 -16.73 12.87 6.80
C ALA A 157 -17.83 11.81 7.02
N GLY A 158 -17.77 11.02 8.09
CA GLY A 158 -18.76 10.00 8.45
C GLY A 158 -19.89 10.50 9.37
N ARG A 159 -19.87 11.76 9.75
CA ARG A 159 -20.93 12.43 10.53
C ARG A 159 -21.83 13.26 9.64
#